data_2065f7e905a6c084b879033115c59fc3
#
_entry.id   2065f7e905a6c084b879033115c59fc3
#
_cell.length_a   1.000
_cell.length_b   1.000
_cell.length_c   1.000
_cell.angle_alpha   90.00
_cell.angle_beta   90.00
_cell.angle_gamma   90.00
#
_symmetry.space_group_name_H-M   'P 1'
#
loop_
_entity.id
_entity.type
_entity.pdbx_description
1 polymer ?
#
loop_
_entity_poly.entity_id
_entity_poly.type
_entity_poly.pdbx_seq_one_letter_code
_entity_poly.pdbx_strand_id
1 'polypeptide(L)'
;MNHKQVHWNEMVKPGDICQLTFDEEDYPKKEILWGNPDLVQEVYQDQHLIIVNKPEGMKTHGNQPDEIALLNHVSAYVGQTCYVVHRLDMETSGLVLFAKNPFILPILNRLLEKKEIAREYWALIEGRVESKELIFRDKIGRDRHDRRKRIVDAKNGQYAETHISRLKQFPNQTTLVRCKLKTGRTHQIRVHLSHHKYPILGDPLYNSRSKVSRLMLHAFRLSFTHPLTLEKLSFTALSDTFETELKQNG
;
A
#
# COMPACT_ATOMS: atom_id res chain seq x y z
N MET A 1 -24.42 20.27 -16.80
CA MET A 1 -25.81 20.11 -16.36
C MET A 1 -26.68 20.07 -17.57
N ASN A 2 -27.28 18.94 -17.85
CA ASN A 2 -28.29 18.80 -18.90
C ASN A 2 -27.92 19.50 -20.22
N HIS A 3 -26.70 19.35 -20.71
CA HIS A 3 -26.13 19.92 -21.94
C HIS A 3 -25.99 21.47 -21.98
N LYS A 4 -26.04 22.15 -20.84
CA LYS A 4 -25.75 23.58 -20.75
C LYS A 4 -24.33 23.77 -20.17
N GLN A 5 -23.50 24.58 -20.85
CA GLN A 5 -22.24 25.04 -20.30
C GLN A 5 -22.50 25.94 -19.10
N VAL A 6 -21.82 25.71 -17.98
CA VAL A 6 -22.01 26.42 -16.72
C VAL A 6 -20.69 26.93 -16.20
N HIS A 7 -20.69 27.97 -15.38
CA HIS A 7 -19.52 28.48 -14.71
C HIS A 7 -19.16 27.59 -13.48
N TRP A 8 -17.90 27.55 -13.10
CA TRP A 8 -17.38 26.74 -12.00
C TRP A 8 -18.05 27.05 -10.63
N ASN A 9 -18.65 28.19 -10.46
CA ASN A 9 -19.32 28.65 -9.23
C ASN A 9 -20.86 28.46 -9.25
N GLU A 10 -21.42 27.85 -10.29
CA GLU A 10 -22.87 27.57 -10.30
C GLU A 10 -23.21 26.43 -9.31
N MET A 11 -24.37 26.61 -8.67
CA MET A 11 -24.85 25.62 -7.69
C MET A 11 -25.43 24.40 -8.40
N VAL A 12 -24.96 23.20 -8.01
CA VAL A 12 -25.51 21.92 -8.47
C VAL A 12 -26.53 21.38 -7.49
N LYS A 13 -27.51 20.63 -7.99
CA LYS A 13 -28.57 19.98 -7.21
C LYS A 13 -28.42 18.47 -7.25
N PRO A 14 -28.94 17.73 -6.27
CA PRO A 14 -28.99 16.27 -6.35
C PRO A 14 -29.67 15.79 -7.64
N GLY A 15 -29.03 14.90 -8.38
CA GLY A 15 -29.50 14.40 -9.67
C GLY A 15 -28.96 15.14 -10.89
N ASP A 16 -28.27 16.27 -10.73
CA ASP A 16 -27.56 16.91 -11.83
C ASP A 16 -26.38 16.08 -12.31
N ILE A 17 -26.22 15.95 -13.63
CA ILE A 17 -25.08 15.34 -14.27
C ILE A 17 -24.12 16.45 -14.70
N CYS A 18 -22.91 16.45 -14.13
CA CYS A 18 -21.84 17.37 -14.50
C CYS A 18 -20.84 16.66 -15.41
N GLN A 19 -20.65 17.17 -16.61
CA GLN A 19 -19.60 16.75 -17.51
C GLN A 19 -18.44 17.73 -17.42
N LEU A 20 -17.26 17.22 -17.05
CA LEU A 20 -16.01 17.98 -17.01
C LEU A 20 -15.18 17.62 -18.23
N THR A 21 -14.74 18.65 -18.96
CA THR A 21 -13.80 18.50 -20.06
C THR A 21 -12.48 19.14 -19.64
N PHE A 22 -11.39 18.42 -19.80
CA PHE A 22 -10.03 18.89 -19.49
C PHE A 22 -9.25 18.96 -20.79
N ASP A 23 -8.43 19.96 -20.93
CA ASP A 23 -7.50 20.07 -22.04
C ASP A 23 -6.32 19.09 -21.83
N GLU A 24 -5.71 18.60 -22.91
CA GLU A 24 -4.56 17.68 -22.80
C GLU A 24 -3.37 18.31 -22.08
N GLU A 25 -3.25 19.63 -22.11
CA GLU A 25 -2.22 20.38 -21.41
C GLU A 25 -2.39 20.37 -19.88
N ASP A 26 -3.65 20.30 -19.39
CA ASP A 26 -3.94 20.22 -17.94
C ASP A 26 -3.47 18.90 -17.33
N TYR A 27 -3.53 17.83 -18.10
CA TYR A 27 -3.18 16.47 -17.68
C TYR A 27 -2.39 15.74 -18.76
N PRO A 28 -1.12 16.11 -18.97
CA PRO A 28 -0.29 15.47 -19.98
C PRO A 28 -0.20 13.97 -19.73
N LYS A 29 -0.48 13.18 -20.76
CA LYS A 29 -0.39 11.73 -20.71
C LYS A 29 1.09 11.34 -20.47
N LYS A 30 1.35 10.68 -19.36
CA LYS A 30 2.64 10.09 -19.13
C LYS A 30 2.74 8.81 -19.94
N GLU A 31 3.62 8.77 -20.91
CA GLU A 31 3.97 7.53 -21.60
C GLU A 31 4.71 6.60 -20.64
N ILE A 32 4.26 5.36 -20.58
CA ILE A 32 4.90 4.30 -19.82
C ILE A 32 5.02 3.06 -20.68
N LEU A 33 6.00 2.22 -20.39
CA LEU A 33 6.10 0.90 -21.00
C LEU A 33 4.93 0.02 -20.56
N TRP A 34 4.38 -0.75 -21.47
CA TRP A 34 3.33 -1.70 -21.15
C TRP A 34 3.92 -2.99 -20.57
N GLY A 35 3.31 -3.49 -19.51
CA GLY A 35 3.69 -4.74 -18.89
C GLY A 35 2.86 -5.92 -19.38
N ASN A 36 2.90 -7.04 -18.65
CA ASN A 36 2.07 -8.21 -18.91
C ASN A 36 0.78 -8.13 -18.09
N PRO A 37 -0.42 -8.02 -18.70
CA PRO A 37 -1.71 -7.94 -17.98
C PRO A 37 -2.03 -9.21 -17.18
N ASP A 38 -1.55 -10.40 -17.59
CA ASP A 38 -1.82 -11.68 -16.93
C ASP A 38 -1.22 -11.77 -15.52
N LEU A 39 -0.28 -10.88 -15.19
CA LEU A 39 0.31 -10.77 -13.84
C LEU A 39 -0.52 -9.94 -12.86
N VAL A 40 -1.66 -9.41 -13.28
CA VAL A 40 -2.52 -8.57 -12.46
C VAL A 40 -3.61 -9.40 -11.79
N GLN A 41 -3.61 -9.42 -10.48
CA GLN A 41 -4.70 -9.96 -9.69
C GLN A 41 -5.61 -8.80 -9.25
N GLU A 42 -6.64 -8.54 -10.04
CA GLU A 42 -7.63 -7.51 -9.70
C GLU A 42 -8.45 -7.92 -8.47
N VAL A 43 -8.73 -6.96 -7.61
CA VAL A 43 -9.62 -7.08 -6.45
C VAL A 43 -10.87 -6.24 -6.64
N TYR A 44 -10.71 -5.08 -7.26
CA TYR A 44 -11.80 -4.16 -7.57
C TYR A 44 -11.35 -3.15 -8.64
N GLN A 45 -12.24 -2.80 -9.55
CA GLN A 45 -12.06 -1.62 -10.39
C GLN A 45 -13.38 -0.94 -10.72
N ASP A 46 -13.31 0.36 -10.96
CA ASP A 46 -14.37 1.17 -11.53
C ASP A 46 -13.81 2.10 -12.62
N GLN A 47 -14.54 3.15 -12.98
CA GLN A 47 -14.11 4.11 -13.99
C GLN A 47 -12.83 4.88 -13.57
N HIS A 48 -12.57 5.07 -12.28
CA HIS A 48 -11.60 6.03 -11.76
C HIS A 48 -10.41 5.39 -11.06
N LEU A 49 -10.59 4.21 -10.48
CA LEU A 49 -9.54 3.56 -9.69
C LEU A 49 -9.53 2.03 -9.89
N ILE A 50 -8.39 1.42 -9.55
CA ILE A 50 -8.23 -0.03 -9.52
C ILE A 50 -7.45 -0.43 -8.28
N ILE A 51 -7.87 -1.50 -7.62
CA ILE A 51 -7.20 -2.14 -6.50
C ILE A 51 -6.75 -3.54 -6.94
N VAL A 52 -5.49 -3.82 -6.74
CA VAL A 52 -4.89 -5.10 -7.10
C VAL A 52 -4.17 -5.74 -5.93
N ASN A 53 -4.07 -7.06 -5.92
CA ASN A 53 -3.29 -7.82 -4.96
C ASN A 53 -1.88 -8.06 -5.52
N LYS A 54 -0.92 -7.25 -5.08
CA LYS A 54 0.47 -7.32 -5.52
C LYS A 54 1.15 -8.58 -4.97
N PRO A 55 1.82 -9.41 -5.78
CA PRO A 55 2.68 -10.47 -5.27
C PRO A 55 3.93 -9.89 -4.60
N GLU A 56 4.61 -10.69 -3.77
CA GLU A 56 5.97 -10.41 -3.32
C GLU A 56 6.97 -10.48 -4.50
N GLY A 57 8.14 -9.90 -4.32
CA GLY A 57 9.20 -9.88 -5.34
C GLY A 57 8.98 -8.89 -6.48
N MET A 58 7.82 -8.25 -6.57
CA MET A 58 7.49 -7.26 -7.60
C MET A 58 7.49 -5.85 -7.01
N LYS A 59 8.14 -4.90 -7.70
CA LYS A 59 8.07 -3.48 -7.33
C LYS A 59 6.69 -2.90 -7.66
N THR A 60 6.24 -1.91 -6.88
CA THR A 60 5.00 -1.18 -7.20
C THR A 60 5.18 -0.28 -8.43
N HIS A 61 6.35 0.36 -8.57
CA HIS A 61 6.76 1.14 -9.74
C HIS A 61 8.26 1.03 -9.93
N GLY A 62 8.73 1.20 -11.16
CA GLY A 62 10.16 1.18 -11.49
C GLY A 62 10.90 2.38 -10.91
N ASN A 63 12.19 2.23 -10.67
CA ASN A 63 13.10 3.32 -10.30
C ASN A 63 13.73 3.97 -11.53
N GLN A 64 13.72 3.27 -12.66
CA GLN A 64 14.20 3.72 -13.97
C GLN A 64 13.05 3.71 -14.98
N PRO A 65 13.09 4.53 -16.03
CA PRO A 65 12.02 4.61 -17.04
C PRO A 65 11.76 3.28 -17.78
N ASP A 66 12.78 2.46 -17.96
CA ASP A 66 12.77 1.16 -18.65
C ASP A 66 12.47 -0.04 -17.73
N GLU A 67 12.32 0.21 -16.43
CA GLU A 67 12.05 -0.85 -15.45
C GLU A 67 10.55 -1.19 -15.39
N ILE A 68 10.20 -2.41 -15.79
CA ILE A 68 8.83 -2.93 -15.70
C ILE A 68 8.50 -3.30 -14.26
N ALA A 69 7.36 -2.81 -13.77
CA ALA A 69 6.86 -3.02 -12.42
C ALA A 69 5.33 -3.19 -12.44
N LEU A 70 4.71 -3.37 -11.28
CA LEU A 70 3.26 -3.55 -11.16
C LEU A 70 2.46 -2.45 -11.88
N LEU A 71 2.89 -1.19 -11.79
CA LEU A 71 2.25 -0.07 -12.50
C LEU A 71 2.13 -0.34 -14.01
N ASN A 72 3.16 -0.91 -14.62
CA ASN A 72 3.20 -1.24 -16.04
C ASN A 72 2.22 -2.37 -16.38
N HIS A 73 2.17 -3.41 -15.54
CA HIS A 73 1.23 -4.52 -15.67
C HIS A 73 -0.22 -4.05 -15.52
N VAL A 74 -0.50 -3.25 -14.49
CA VAL A 74 -1.84 -2.68 -14.23
C VAL A 74 -2.27 -1.77 -15.38
N SER A 75 -1.39 -0.95 -15.92
CA SER A 75 -1.73 -0.08 -17.05
C SER A 75 -2.04 -0.89 -18.32
N ALA A 76 -1.29 -1.97 -18.58
CA ALA A 76 -1.58 -2.89 -19.67
C ALA A 76 -2.93 -3.61 -19.47
N TYR A 77 -3.23 -4.03 -18.22
CA TYR A 77 -4.48 -4.68 -17.86
C TYR A 77 -5.70 -3.76 -18.06
N VAL A 78 -5.60 -2.51 -17.64
CA VAL A 78 -6.66 -1.51 -17.77
C VAL A 78 -6.77 -0.96 -19.21
N GLY A 79 -5.72 -1.09 -20.02
CA GLY A 79 -5.66 -0.53 -21.38
C GLY A 79 -5.40 0.97 -21.43
N GLN A 80 -4.95 1.57 -20.33
CA GLN A 80 -4.58 2.99 -20.26
C GLN A 80 -3.55 3.24 -19.15
N THR A 81 -2.86 4.38 -19.21
CA THR A 81 -1.89 4.77 -18.17
C THR A 81 -2.59 4.90 -16.81
N CYS A 82 -2.10 4.14 -15.84
CA CYS A 82 -2.49 4.23 -14.45
C CYS A 82 -1.45 5.01 -13.63
N TYR A 83 -1.82 5.44 -12.43
CA TYR A 83 -1.01 6.28 -11.58
C TYR A 83 -0.94 5.70 -10.17
N VAL A 84 0.27 5.70 -9.58
CA VAL A 84 0.49 5.17 -8.23
C VAL A 84 -0.09 6.12 -7.18
N VAL A 85 -1.00 5.64 -6.34
CA VAL A 85 -1.52 6.37 -5.17
C VAL A 85 -0.63 6.10 -3.95
N HIS A 86 -0.30 4.84 -3.71
CA HIS A 86 0.64 4.44 -2.66
C HIS A 86 1.45 3.22 -3.10
N ARG A 87 2.48 2.92 -2.34
CA ARG A 87 3.42 1.82 -2.68
C ARG A 87 3.59 0.83 -1.55
N LEU A 88 3.90 -0.40 -1.93
CA LEU A 88 4.47 -1.43 -1.06
C LEU A 88 5.93 -1.66 -1.43
N ASP A 89 6.71 -2.14 -0.47
CA ASP A 89 8.07 -2.62 -0.73
C ASP A 89 8.04 -3.81 -1.69
N MET A 90 9.14 -4.08 -2.37
CA MET A 90 9.24 -5.18 -3.34
C MET A 90 8.85 -6.51 -2.71
N GLU A 91 9.35 -6.79 -1.52
CA GLU A 91 9.11 -8.04 -0.79
C GLU A 91 7.74 -8.13 -0.12
N THR A 92 7.03 -7.00 0.04
CA THR A 92 5.70 -6.95 0.65
C THR A 92 4.62 -7.24 -0.39
N SER A 93 3.75 -8.19 -0.11
CA SER A 93 2.57 -8.48 -0.93
C SER A 93 1.32 -7.75 -0.43
N GLY A 94 0.24 -7.77 -1.22
CA GLY A 94 -1.08 -7.32 -0.80
C GLY A 94 -1.65 -6.14 -1.57
N LEU A 95 -2.67 -5.53 -1.01
CA LEU A 95 -3.51 -4.54 -1.69
C LEU A 95 -2.77 -3.25 -2.02
N VAL A 96 -2.85 -2.86 -3.30
CA VAL A 96 -2.33 -1.59 -3.82
C VAL A 96 -3.42 -0.89 -4.62
N LEU A 97 -3.59 0.41 -4.37
CA LEU A 97 -4.52 1.29 -5.07
C LEU A 97 -3.79 2.10 -6.14
N PHE A 98 -4.36 2.10 -7.34
CA PHE A 98 -3.95 2.96 -8.45
C PHE A 98 -5.11 3.85 -8.89
N ALA A 99 -4.79 5.05 -9.33
CA ALA A 99 -5.71 5.90 -10.05
C ALA A 99 -5.69 5.53 -11.54
N LYS A 100 -6.85 5.49 -12.19
CA LYS A 100 -6.97 5.17 -13.64
C LYS A 100 -6.88 6.42 -14.52
N ASN A 101 -6.94 7.61 -13.92
CA ASN A 101 -6.82 8.88 -14.65
C ASN A 101 -6.15 9.94 -13.77
N PRO A 102 -5.57 10.98 -14.38
CA PRO A 102 -4.85 12.01 -13.65
C PRO A 102 -5.76 12.92 -12.82
N PHE A 103 -7.05 13.01 -13.12
CA PHE A 103 -8.01 13.80 -12.36
C PHE A 103 -8.23 13.23 -10.95
N ILE A 104 -8.42 11.92 -10.83
CA ILE A 104 -8.69 11.30 -9.52
C ILE A 104 -7.43 11.18 -8.64
N LEU A 105 -6.24 11.18 -9.24
CA LEU A 105 -4.97 11.01 -8.53
C LEU A 105 -4.76 12.02 -7.39
N PRO A 106 -4.86 13.36 -7.60
CA PRO A 106 -4.67 14.33 -6.53
C PRO A 106 -5.74 14.20 -5.42
N ILE A 107 -6.95 13.78 -5.76
CA ILE A 107 -8.03 13.55 -4.79
C ILE A 107 -7.66 12.36 -3.88
N LEU A 108 -7.23 11.23 -4.48
CA LEU A 108 -6.78 10.06 -3.72
C LEU A 108 -5.53 10.35 -2.88
N ASN A 109 -4.58 11.12 -3.41
CA ASN A 109 -3.40 11.56 -2.65
C ASN A 109 -3.80 12.40 -1.43
N ARG A 110 -4.76 13.32 -1.57
CA ARG A 110 -5.29 14.11 -0.46
C ARG A 110 -5.97 13.23 0.61
N LEU A 111 -6.75 12.22 0.20
CA LEU A 111 -7.33 11.25 1.15
C LEU A 111 -6.23 10.46 1.89
N LEU A 112 -5.17 10.09 1.19
CA LEU A 112 -4.03 9.39 1.79
C LEU A 112 -3.29 10.26 2.82
N GLU A 113 -3.04 11.53 2.49
CA GLU A 113 -2.42 12.52 3.39
C GLU A 113 -3.27 12.78 4.63
N LYS A 114 -4.60 12.90 4.48
CA LYS A 114 -5.56 13.04 5.57
C LYS A 114 -5.78 11.76 6.38
N LYS A 115 -5.14 10.63 5.98
CA LYS A 115 -5.30 9.31 6.61
C LYS A 115 -6.73 8.74 6.50
N GLU A 116 -7.45 9.18 5.49
CA GLU A 116 -8.80 8.71 5.17
C GLU A 116 -8.78 7.40 4.35
N ILE A 117 -7.60 7.01 3.81
CA ILE A 117 -7.33 5.67 3.27
C ILE A 117 -6.67 4.84 4.36
N ALA A 118 -7.46 3.98 5.01
CA ALA A 118 -6.98 3.09 6.05
C ALA A 118 -6.32 1.84 5.43
N ARG A 119 -5.11 1.53 5.90
CA ARG A 119 -4.31 0.38 5.46
C ARG A 119 -3.99 -0.47 6.66
N GLU A 120 -4.32 -1.75 6.56
CA GLU A 120 -4.05 -2.74 7.59
C GLU A 120 -3.16 -3.84 7.02
N TYR A 121 -2.11 -4.17 7.76
CA TYR A 121 -1.14 -5.18 7.37
C TYR A 121 -1.18 -6.34 8.37
N TRP A 122 -0.95 -7.54 7.87
CA TRP A 122 -0.64 -8.69 8.69
C TRP A 122 0.85 -8.98 8.61
N ALA A 123 1.45 -9.29 9.77
CA ALA A 123 2.85 -9.71 9.85
C ALA A 123 2.97 -10.91 10.77
N LEU A 124 3.73 -11.94 10.35
CA LEU A 124 4.16 -13.00 11.23
C LEU A 124 5.54 -12.65 11.76
N ILE A 125 5.67 -12.52 13.06
CA ILE A 125 6.88 -12.03 13.74
C ILE A 125 7.50 -13.10 14.63
N GLU A 126 8.81 -13.01 14.85
CA GLU A 126 9.54 -13.79 15.83
C GLU A 126 9.25 -13.27 17.25
N GLY A 127 9.07 -14.18 18.19
CA GLY A 127 8.82 -13.86 19.59
C GLY A 127 7.33 -13.78 19.95
N ARG A 128 7.10 -13.81 21.27
CA ARG A 128 5.76 -13.68 21.86
C ARG A 128 5.47 -12.22 22.19
N VAL A 129 4.32 -11.76 21.82
CA VAL A 129 3.80 -10.43 22.17
C VAL A 129 2.82 -10.61 23.33
N GLU A 130 3.24 -10.28 24.54
CA GLU A 130 2.40 -10.46 25.75
C GLU A 130 1.22 -9.48 25.73
N SER A 131 1.46 -8.22 25.38
CA SER A 131 0.42 -7.20 25.30
C SER A 131 -0.53 -7.46 24.14
N LYS A 132 -1.82 -7.24 24.35
CA LYS A 132 -2.83 -7.33 23.27
C LYS A 132 -2.61 -6.25 22.21
N GLU A 133 -2.14 -5.09 22.63
CA GLU A 133 -1.87 -3.93 21.78
C GLU A 133 -0.57 -3.25 22.15
N LEU A 134 0.17 -2.78 21.14
CA LEU A 134 1.41 -2.00 21.27
C LEU A 134 1.34 -0.81 20.32
N ILE A 135 1.99 0.28 20.68
CA ILE A 135 2.15 1.46 19.82
C ILE A 135 3.63 1.83 19.78
N PHE A 136 4.21 1.80 18.60
CA PHE A 136 5.59 2.21 18.36
C PHE A 136 5.62 3.61 17.76
N ARG A 137 6.39 4.50 18.40
CA ARG A 137 6.54 5.91 18.02
C ARG A 137 8.01 6.26 17.94
N ASP A 138 8.65 5.84 16.86
CA ASP A 138 10.08 6.07 16.66
C ASP A 138 10.30 6.87 15.39
N LYS A 139 11.29 7.77 15.39
CA LYS A 139 11.70 8.47 14.16
C LYS A 139 12.50 7.54 13.28
N ILE A 140 12.19 7.49 11.99
CA ILE A 140 12.85 6.62 11.00
C ILE A 140 13.68 7.46 10.04
N GLY A 141 14.96 7.12 9.92
CA GLY A 141 15.93 7.72 9.02
C GLY A 141 16.53 6.71 8.04
N ARG A 142 17.41 7.19 7.16
CA ARG A 142 18.22 6.32 6.29
C ARG A 142 19.40 5.77 7.07
N ASP A 143 19.72 4.49 6.85
CA ASP A 143 20.98 3.93 7.32
C ASP A 143 22.15 4.55 6.53
N ARG A 144 23.21 4.95 7.23
CA ARG A 144 24.39 5.57 6.63
C ARG A 144 25.30 4.57 5.92
N HIS A 145 25.23 3.31 6.32
CA HIS A 145 26.10 2.23 5.84
C HIS A 145 25.42 1.35 4.78
N ASP A 146 24.10 1.18 4.84
CA ASP A 146 23.33 0.43 3.84
C ASP A 146 22.15 1.27 3.30
N ARG A 147 22.30 1.78 2.08
CA ARG A 147 21.29 2.63 1.43
C ARG A 147 19.90 1.95 1.28
N ARG A 148 19.86 0.62 1.29
CA ARG A 148 18.62 -0.16 1.21
C ARG A 148 17.85 -0.11 2.54
N LYS A 149 18.56 0.09 3.67
CA LYS A 149 17.99 0.05 5.01
C LYS A 149 17.45 1.39 5.49
N ARG A 150 16.53 1.30 6.42
CA ARG A 150 16.09 2.37 7.30
C ARG A 150 16.39 1.97 8.75
N ILE A 151 16.58 2.94 9.61
CA ILE A 151 16.86 2.74 11.03
C ILE A 151 16.03 3.68 11.87
N VAL A 152 15.86 3.34 13.16
CA VAL A 152 15.39 4.32 14.13
C VAL A 152 16.51 5.35 14.34
N ASP A 153 16.20 6.61 14.04
CA ASP A 153 17.11 7.76 14.16
C ASP A 153 16.41 8.90 14.89
N ALA A 154 16.65 8.99 16.19
CA ALA A 154 16.01 9.98 17.05
C ALA A 154 16.36 11.43 16.68
N LYS A 155 17.53 11.68 16.07
CA LYS A 155 18.03 13.02 15.74
C LYS A 155 17.49 13.50 14.37
N ASN A 156 17.70 12.71 13.31
CA ASN A 156 17.47 13.14 11.94
C ASN A 156 16.31 12.40 11.27
N GLY A 157 15.72 11.40 11.94
CA GLY A 157 14.61 10.61 11.40
C GLY A 157 13.30 11.40 11.35
N GLN A 158 12.41 10.96 10.47
CA GLN A 158 11.05 11.48 10.37
C GLN A 158 10.13 10.70 11.32
N TYR A 159 9.22 11.40 11.98
CA TYR A 159 8.24 10.78 12.87
C TYR A 159 7.48 9.65 12.17
N ALA A 160 7.37 8.52 12.86
CA ALA A 160 6.63 7.36 12.42
C ALA A 160 5.83 6.76 13.60
N GLU A 161 4.60 6.33 13.33
CA GLU A 161 3.73 5.69 14.31
C GLU A 161 3.03 4.47 13.72
N THR A 162 3.20 3.32 14.40
CA THR A 162 2.60 2.02 14.03
C THR A 162 1.84 1.46 15.22
N HIS A 163 0.56 1.16 15.03
CA HIS A 163 -0.28 0.47 16.00
C HIS A 163 -0.29 -1.02 15.68
N ILE A 164 0.01 -1.85 16.66
CA ILE A 164 0.13 -3.29 16.53
C ILE A 164 -0.88 -3.95 17.46
N SER A 165 -1.66 -4.87 16.91
CA SER A 165 -2.59 -5.71 17.69
C SER A 165 -2.24 -7.17 17.47
N ARG A 166 -2.08 -7.92 18.56
CA ARG A 166 -1.87 -9.36 18.52
C ARG A 166 -3.14 -10.05 18.01
N LEU A 167 -3.02 -10.81 16.93
CA LEU A 167 -4.11 -11.62 16.39
C LEU A 167 -4.06 -13.05 16.93
N LYS A 168 -2.88 -13.70 16.84
CA LYS A 168 -2.70 -15.09 17.27
C LYS A 168 -1.26 -15.33 17.69
N GLN A 169 -1.06 -16.08 18.77
CA GLN A 169 0.23 -16.65 19.17
C GLN A 169 0.29 -18.11 18.80
N PHE A 170 1.45 -18.57 18.38
CA PHE A 170 1.67 -19.95 17.97
C PHE A 170 2.66 -20.65 18.92
N PRO A 171 2.61 -21.99 19.02
CA PRO A 171 3.48 -22.77 19.94
C PRO A 171 4.98 -22.59 19.65
N ASN A 172 5.35 -22.40 18.40
CA ASN A 172 6.72 -22.23 17.93
C ASN A 172 7.33 -20.84 18.25
N GLN A 173 6.73 -20.08 19.16
CA GLN A 173 7.17 -18.74 19.57
C GLN A 173 7.05 -17.67 18.47
N THR A 174 6.17 -17.87 17.51
CA THR A 174 5.82 -16.82 16.56
C THR A 174 4.48 -16.17 16.93
N THR A 175 4.27 -14.96 16.42
CA THR A 175 3.02 -14.23 16.66
C THR A 175 2.53 -13.60 15.36
N LEU A 176 1.26 -13.84 15.00
CA LEU A 176 0.58 -13.10 13.95
C LEU A 176 0.06 -11.79 14.53
N VAL A 177 0.47 -10.69 13.95
CA VAL A 177 0.06 -9.34 14.37
C VAL A 177 -0.60 -8.58 13.23
N ARG A 178 -1.53 -7.74 13.59
CA ARG A 178 -2.11 -6.71 12.74
C ARG A 178 -1.38 -5.40 12.98
N CYS A 179 -0.94 -4.75 11.90
CA CYS A 179 -0.30 -3.45 11.96
C CYS A 179 -1.15 -2.40 11.23
N LYS A 180 -1.48 -1.30 11.91
CA LYS A 180 -2.14 -0.12 11.35
C LYS A 180 -1.18 1.05 11.34
N LEU A 181 -1.06 1.71 10.20
CA LEU A 181 -0.14 2.81 9.99
C LEU A 181 -0.81 4.16 10.22
N LYS A 182 -0.26 4.98 11.11
CA LYS A 182 -0.58 6.40 11.23
C LYS A 182 0.30 7.28 10.33
N THR A 183 1.46 6.78 9.95
CA THR A 183 2.40 7.37 8.99
C THR A 183 2.81 6.31 7.97
N GLY A 184 3.45 6.69 6.85
CA GLY A 184 3.84 5.77 5.79
C GLY A 184 5.31 5.95 5.39
N ARG A 185 6.25 5.74 6.34
CA ARG A 185 7.69 5.82 6.04
C ARG A 185 8.17 4.53 5.38
N THR A 186 9.18 4.64 4.54
CA THR A 186 9.81 3.47 3.90
C THR A 186 10.22 2.44 4.96
N HIS A 187 9.85 1.17 4.76
CA HIS A 187 10.13 0.05 5.66
C HIS A 187 9.58 0.21 7.09
N GLN A 188 8.61 1.10 7.33
CA GLN A 188 8.20 1.51 8.67
C GLN A 188 7.86 0.34 9.59
N ILE A 189 6.99 -0.59 9.17
CA ILE A 189 6.60 -1.76 9.98
C ILE A 189 7.82 -2.62 10.28
N ARG A 190 8.65 -2.89 9.27
CA ARG A 190 9.86 -3.72 9.35
C ARG A 190 10.86 -3.14 10.36
N VAL A 191 11.14 -1.83 10.27
CA VAL A 191 12.05 -1.12 11.18
C VAL A 191 11.52 -1.13 12.61
N HIS A 192 10.26 -0.74 12.82
CA HIS A 192 9.66 -0.70 14.15
C HIS A 192 9.69 -2.07 14.81
N LEU A 193 9.18 -3.11 14.14
CA LEU A 193 9.15 -4.46 14.69
C LEU A 193 10.56 -4.98 15.01
N SER A 194 11.52 -4.82 14.10
CA SER A 194 12.89 -5.26 14.33
C SER A 194 13.58 -4.48 15.46
N HIS A 195 13.39 -3.16 15.54
CA HIS A 195 13.95 -2.31 16.60
C HIS A 195 13.46 -2.76 17.99
N HIS A 196 12.17 -3.07 18.09
CA HIS A 196 11.54 -3.53 19.32
C HIS A 196 11.69 -5.04 19.57
N LYS A 197 12.63 -5.73 18.85
CA LYS A 197 12.98 -7.16 19.02
C LYS A 197 11.90 -8.15 18.59
N TYR A 198 11.06 -7.76 17.68
CA TYR A 198 10.02 -8.58 17.02
C TYR A 198 10.24 -8.64 15.50
N PRO A 199 11.40 -9.09 14.97
CA PRO A 199 11.62 -9.08 13.53
C PRO A 199 10.57 -9.92 12.80
N ILE A 200 10.20 -9.47 11.59
CA ILE A 200 9.25 -10.21 10.75
C ILE A 200 9.96 -11.43 10.17
N LEU A 201 9.31 -12.59 10.17
CA LEU A 201 9.87 -13.81 9.59
C LEU A 201 10.22 -13.59 8.12
N GLY A 202 11.37 -14.11 7.70
CA GLY A 202 11.85 -14.01 6.33
C GLY A 202 12.27 -12.61 5.90
N ASP A 203 12.44 -11.64 6.82
CA ASP A 203 12.93 -10.32 6.47
C ASP A 203 14.42 -10.36 6.09
N PRO A 204 14.80 -10.12 4.82
CA PRO A 204 16.19 -10.21 4.38
C PRO A 204 17.07 -9.06 4.88
N LEU A 205 16.47 -8.01 5.45
CA LEU A 205 17.20 -6.80 5.86
C LEU A 205 17.20 -6.56 7.37
N TYR A 206 16.21 -7.07 8.12
CA TYR A 206 15.94 -6.65 9.50
C TYR A 206 15.97 -7.80 10.51
N ASN A 207 17.12 -8.49 10.59
CA ASN A 207 17.46 -9.40 11.69
C ASN A 207 16.54 -10.63 11.88
N SER A 208 15.76 -11.04 10.89
CA SER A 208 15.06 -12.31 10.96
C SER A 208 16.07 -13.47 10.96
N ARG A 209 15.85 -14.46 11.82
CA ARG A 209 16.60 -15.71 11.88
C ARG A 209 15.88 -16.85 11.15
N SER A 210 14.63 -16.62 10.81
CA SER A 210 13.77 -17.59 10.15
C SER A 210 14.14 -17.78 8.68
N LYS A 211 14.08 -19.04 8.23
CA LYS A 211 14.37 -19.45 6.84
C LYS A 211 13.10 -19.63 6.01
N VAL A 212 12.05 -18.85 6.28
CA VAL A 212 10.86 -18.87 5.42
C VAL A 212 11.15 -18.27 4.04
N SER A 213 10.41 -18.70 3.04
CA SER A 213 10.71 -18.42 1.63
C SER A 213 10.48 -16.95 1.23
N ARG A 214 9.74 -16.17 2.05
CA ARG A 214 9.34 -14.81 1.76
C ARG A 214 9.32 -13.92 3.01
N LEU A 215 9.29 -12.60 2.82
CA LEU A 215 8.94 -11.67 3.89
C LEU A 215 7.48 -11.89 4.31
N MET A 216 7.25 -12.23 5.58
CA MET A 216 5.92 -12.47 6.14
C MET A 216 5.22 -11.16 6.53
N LEU A 217 5.13 -10.22 5.57
CA LEU A 217 4.40 -8.95 5.65
C LEU A 217 3.45 -8.83 4.46
N HIS A 218 2.19 -8.60 4.74
CA HIS A 218 1.13 -8.54 3.73
C HIS A 218 0.14 -7.40 4.01
N ALA A 219 -0.14 -6.58 2.99
CA ALA A 219 -1.15 -5.51 3.04
C ALA A 219 -2.54 -6.13 2.90
N PHE A 220 -3.12 -6.54 4.03
CA PHE A 220 -4.32 -7.38 4.13
C PHE A 220 -5.62 -6.64 3.82
N ARG A 221 -5.77 -5.40 4.34
CA ARG A 221 -7.00 -4.62 4.18
C ARG A 221 -6.73 -3.20 3.72
N LEU A 222 -7.57 -2.74 2.79
CA LEU A 222 -7.64 -1.37 2.35
C LEU A 222 -9.09 -0.89 2.47
N SER A 223 -9.32 0.26 3.13
CA SER A 223 -10.67 0.83 3.24
C SER A 223 -10.65 2.36 3.19
N PHE A 224 -11.62 2.93 2.50
CA PHE A 224 -11.81 4.37 2.33
C PHE A 224 -13.23 4.68 1.85
N THR A 225 -13.61 5.95 1.88
CA THR A 225 -14.82 6.41 1.20
C THR A 225 -14.45 6.82 -0.23
N HIS A 226 -15.14 6.27 -1.22
CA HIS A 226 -14.90 6.61 -2.62
C HIS A 226 -15.17 8.11 -2.85
N PRO A 227 -14.20 8.88 -3.41
CA PRO A 227 -14.30 10.33 -3.40
C PRO A 227 -15.42 10.92 -4.28
N LEU A 228 -15.92 10.16 -5.25
CA LEU A 228 -16.97 10.61 -6.16
C LEU A 228 -18.34 10.00 -5.83
N THR A 229 -18.41 8.70 -5.56
CA THR A 229 -19.68 8.02 -5.24
C THR A 229 -20.08 8.12 -3.77
N LEU A 230 -19.14 8.49 -2.89
CA LEU A 230 -19.28 8.56 -1.43
C LEU A 230 -19.59 7.20 -0.77
N GLU A 231 -19.47 6.11 -1.51
CA GLU A 231 -19.58 4.75 -0.97
C GLU A 231 -18.41 4.41 -0.05
N LYS A 232 -18.70 3.72 1.05
CA LYS A 232 -17.67 3.15 1.92
C LYS A 232 -17.18 1.84 1.34
N LEU A 233 -15.96 1.84 0.86
CA LEU A 233 -15.30 0.69 0.26
C LEU A 233 -14.35 0.03 1.27
N SER A 234 -14.37 -1.30 1.34
CA SER A 234 -13.46 -2.09 2.18
C SER A 234 -13.15 -3.41 1.50
N PHE A 235 -11.87 -3.64 1.24
CA PHE A 235 -11.37 -4.82 0.54
C PHE A 235 -10.38 -5.56 1.42
N THR A 236 -10.38 -6.88 1.33
CA THR A 236 -9.38 -7.75 1.95
C THR A 236 -8.89 -8.73 0.90
N ALA A 237 -7.61 -9.04 0.93
CA ALA A 237 -7.02 -10.11 0.12
C ALA A 237 -5.92 -10.78 0.92
N LEU A 238 -5.67 -12.05 0.64
CA LEU A 238 -4.47 -12.78 1.02
C LEU A 238 -3.77 -13.27 -0.25
N SER A 239 -2.49 -13.57 -0.15
CA SER A 239 -1.78 -14.29 -1.22
C SER A 239 -1.58 -15.74 -0.80
N ASP A 240 -1.64 -16.65 -1.76
CA ASP A 240 -1.50 -18.10 -1.52
C ASP A 240 -0.19 -18.42 -0.81
N THR A 241 0.90 -17.76 -1.20
CA THR A 241 2.21 -17.93 -0.58
C THR A 241 2.22 -17.45 0.88
N PHE A 242 1.53 -16.34 1.20
CA PHE A 242 1.41 -15.87 2.58
C PHE A 242 0.59 -16.84 3.42
N GLU A 243 -0.53 -17.36 2.91
CA GLU A 243 -1.35 -18.34 3.61
C GLU A 243 -0.62 -19.66 3.84
N THR A 244 0.10 -20.14 2.82
CA THR A 244 0.89 -21.38 2.93
C THR A 244 1.96 -21.28 4.00
N GLU A 245 2.76 -20.22 3.96
CA GLU A 245 3.80 -19.99 4.96
C GLU A 245 3.22 -19.76 6.36
N LEU A 246 2.05 -19.08 6.46
CA LEU A 246 1.36 -18.88 7.73
C LEU A 246 0.88 -20.21 8.33
N LYS A 247 0.41 -21.16 7.52
CA LYS A 247 -0.01 -22.50 7.98
C LYS A 247 1.16 -23.37 8.43
N GLN A 248 2.35 -23.21 7.79
CA GLN A 248 3.53 -24.01 8.09
C GLN A 248 4.35 -23.45 9.27
N ASN A 249 4.38 -22.16 9.43
CA ASN A 249 5.26 -21.45 10.38
C ASN A 249 4.50 -20.67 11.46
N GLY A 250 3.20 -20.81 11.49
CA GLY A 250 2.32 -20.21 12.47
C GLY A 250 1.79 -21.19 13.52
#